data_0892411b1121669354b17043c2a06b2e
#
_entry.id   0892411b1121669354b17043c2a06b2e
#
_cell.length_a   1.000
_cell.length_b   1.000
_cell.length_c   1.000
_cell.angle_alpha   90.00
_cell.angle_beta   90.00
_cell.angle_gamma   90.00
#
_symmetry.space_group_name_H-M   'P 1'
#
loop_
_entity.id
_entity.type
_entity.pdbx_description
1 polymer ?
#
loop_
_entity_poly.entity_id
_entity_poly.type
_entity_poly.pdbx_seq_one_letter_code
_entity_poly.pdbx_strand_id
1 'polypeptide(L)'
;MSIVVNTPQTKHFRRPIALAAMLVSLVLVATGCGSSSTTKEALSLNGDSVSVDKFEKLILQLADAKQITLENGQATGDVARSVLGAMLRGLATSQIVKQYNEVATQADKDAVLAQMQEDPNFDALGPDLKDLILSMNTEDLVLARIKAPAEKEVAAMYENAPASLGAMCVQHILVKESATADKVLKLLNEGGDFKKLAGEYSIEPNAGETGGVLGSADGDCLLLSDYQAQFDAGFTAGALLAKPGVPSGPVKSSFGYHVILARPYADITLSLNALLAKTPGQMLVVGLLATSTVTVGSQYGHFDAATNKIVAN
;
A
#
# COMPACT_ATOMS: atom_id res chain seq x y z
N MET A 1 -28.17 7.91 9.06
CA MET A 1 -28.38 7.87 7.60
C MET A 1 -27.34 6.92 7.07
N SER A 2 -27.76 5.67 6.81
CA SER A 2 -26.82 4.58 6.45
C SER A 2 -26.33 4.77 5.03
N ILE A 3 -25.02 4.88 4.84
CA ILE A 3 -24.39 4.88 3.52
C ILE A 3 -24.20 3.43 3.09
N VAL A 4 -25.03 2.99 2.15
CA VAL A 4 -24.89 1.69 1.47
C VAL A 4 -23.79 1.84 0.42
N VAL A 5 -22.68 1.15 0.62
CA VAL A 5 -21.61 1.06 -0.39
C VAL A 5 -22.02 0.08 -1.47
N ASN A 6 -22.30 0.62 -2.65
CA ASN A 6 -22.63 -0.14 -3.85
C ASN A 6 -21.34 -0.53 -4.56
N THR A 7 -21.02 -1.81 -4.62
CA THR A 7 -19.90 -2.34 -5.41
C THR A 7 -20.20 -2.24 -6.91
N PRO A 8 -19.32 -1.69 -7.75
CA PRO A 8 -19.54 -1.66 -9.19
C PRO A 8 -19.26 -3.04 -9.80
N GLN A 9 -20.27 -3.62 -10.42
CA GLN A 9 -20.13 -4.78 -11.28
C GLN A 9 -19.40 -4.38 -12.58
N THR A 10 -18.29 -5.02 -12.86
CA THR A 10 -17.56 -4.88 -14.12
C THR A 10 -18.31 -5.56 -15.26
N LYS A 11 -18.83 -4.77 -16.21
CA LYS A 11 -19.37 -5.26 -17.48
C LYS A 11 -18.22 -5.47 -18.48
N HIS A 12 -18.05 -6.72 -18.91
CA HIS A 12 -17.17 -7.07 -20.02
C HIS A 12 -17.65 -6.47 -21.35
N PHE A 13 -16.82 -5.62 -21.95
CA PHE A 13 -17.04 -5.09 -23.28
C PHE A 13 -16.11 -5.81 -24.27
N ARG A 14 -16.67 -6.63 -25.15
CA ARG A 14 -15.95 -7.28 -26.26
C ARG A 14 -15.97 -6.36 -27.49
N ARG A 15 -14.83 -6.02 -28.04
CA ARG A 15 -14.70 -5.45 -29.39
C ARG A 15 -13.65 -6.22 -30.20
N PRO A 16 -13.86 -6.44 -31.52
CA PRO A 16 -12.98 -7.23 -32.37
C PRO A 16 -11.81 -6.39 -32.91
N ILE A 17 -10.69 -7.08 -33.13
CA ILE A 17 -9.38 -6.53 -33.52
C ILE A 17 -9.13 -6.79 -34.99
N ALA A 18 -8.67 -5.76 -35.68
CA ALA A 18 -8.08 -5.85 -37.05
C ALA A 18 -6.54 -5.85 -36.90
N LEU A 19 -5.89 -6.84 -37.51
CA LEU A 19 -4.43 -6.96 -37.60
C LEU A 19 -3.86 -5.94 -38.59
N ALA A 20 -2.83 -5.18 -38.17
CA ALA A 20 -1.88 -4.55 -39.06
C ALA A 20 -0.46 -4.85 -38.54
N ALA A 21 0.28 -5.64 -39.29
CA ALA A 21 1.69 -5.91 -39.06
C ALA A 21 2.53 -4.73 -39.55
N MET A 22 3.37 -4.16 -38.69
CA MET A 22 4.46 -3.26 -39.10
C MET A 22 5.77 -3.68 -38.44
N LEU A 23 6.72 -4.06 -39.26
CA LEU A 23 8.13 -4.26 -38.97
C LEU A 23 8.78 -2.92 -38.62
N VAL A 24 9.32 -2.78 -37.44
CA VAL A 24 10.14 -1.63 -37.05
C VAL A 24 11.54 -2.08 -36.70
N SER A 25 12.48 -1.56 -37.43
CA SER A 25 13.92 -1.76 -37.36
C SER A 25 14.50 -1.19 -36.05
N LEU A 26 15.23 -2.03 -35.34
CA LEU A 26 15.95 -1.68 -34.11
C LEU A 26 17.22 -0.88 -34.49
N VAL A 27 17.32 0.37 -34.08
CA VAL A 27 18.58 1.14 -34.09
C VAL A 27 19.16 1.15 -32.69
N LEU A 28 20.17 0.29 -32.49
CA LEU A 28 21.04 0.34 -31.31
C LEU A 28 22.05 1.47 -31.48
N VAL A 29 21.98 2.50 -30.64
CA VAL A 29 23.07 3.45 -30.44
C VAL A 29 23.85 3.03 -29.22
N ALA A 30 24.98 2.35 -29.45
CA ALA A 30 25.96 2.06 -28.41
C ALA A 30 27.01 3.17 -28.40
N THR A 31 27.09 3.93 -27.29
CA THR A 31 28.27 4.73 -26.99
C THR A 31 28.54 4.71 -25.49
N GLY A 32 29.74 4.26 -25.11
CA GLY A 32 30.40 4.62 -23.87
C GLY A 32 30.80 3.49 -22.94
N CYS A 33 32.04 3.03 -23.08
CA CYS A 33 32.74 2.18 -22.12
C CYS A 33 32.86 2.83 -20.75
N GLY A 34 32.51 2.08 -19.71
CA GLY A 34 32.79 2.39 -18.31
C GLY A 34 32.36 1.19 -17.47
N SER A 35 33.28 0.32 -17.15
CA SER A 35 33.08 -0.93 -16.42
C SER A 35 32.67 -0.68 -14.97
N SER A 36 31.42 -0.91 -14.70
CA SER A 36 30.83 -1.57 -13.52
C SER A 36 29.36 -1.80 -13.88
N SER A 37 28.98 -3.03 -14.15
CA SER A 37 27.59 -3.40 -14.42
C SER A 37 26.80 -3.38 -13.11
N THR A 38 26.54 -2.22 -12.56
CA THR A 38 25.41 -2.05 -11.64
C THR A 38 24.17 -2.16 -12.50
N THR A 39 23.52 -3.30 -12.49
CA THR A 39 22.18 -3.47 -13.07
C THR A 39 21.32 -2.36 -12.50
N LYS A 40 20.81 -1.46 -13.37
CA LYS A 40 19.92 -0.39 -12.92
C LYS A 40 18.68 -1.03 -12.30
N GLU A 41 18.34 -0.59 -11.10
CA GLU A 41 17.12 -1.06 -10.43
C GLU A 41 15.91 -0.27 -10.93
N ALA A 42 14.84 -0.99 -11.27
CA ALA A 42 13.54 -0.39 -11.52
C ALA A 42 12.80 -0.13 -10.20
N LEU A 43 13.02 -1.03 -9.22
CA LEU A 43 12.36 -1.00 -7.92
C LEU A 43 13.22 -1.76 -6.90
N SER A 44 13.26 -1.27 -5.64
CA SER A 44 13.76 -2.06 -4.52
C SER A 44 12.98 -1.80 -3.23
N LEU A 45 12.94 -2.83 -2.36
CA LEU A 45 12.31 -2.83 -1.05
C LEU A 45 13.27 -3.48 -0.04
N ASN A 46 13.78 -2.72 0.92
CA ASN A 46 14.68 -3.22 1.98
C ASN A 46 15.88 -4.03 1.45
N GLY A 47 16.38 -3.75 0.23
CA GLY A 47 17.50 -4.45 -0.40
C GLY A 47 17.12 -5.56 -1.38
N ASP A 48 15.89 -6.09 -1.36
CA ASP A 48 15.38 -6.93 -2.45
C ASP A 48 15.02 -6.04 -3.64
N SER A 49 15.47 -6.38 -4.86
CA SER A 49 15.30 -5.50 -6.01
C SER A 49 14.78 -6.19 -7.28
N VAL A 50 14.22 -5.39 -8.16
CA VAL A 50 13.83 -5.74 -9.52
C VAL A 50 14.68 -4.89 -10.47
N SER A 51 15.46 -5.54 -11.35
CA SER A 51 16.23 -4.83 -12.36
C SER A 51 15.34 -4.24 -13.46
N VAL A 52 15.83 -3.18 -14.11
CA VAL A 52 15.16 -2.57 -15.28
C VAL A 52 14.96 -3.62 -16.37
N ASP A 53 15.98 -4.44 -16.67
CA ASP A 53 15.90 -5.46 -17.72
C ASP A 53 14.78 -6.49 -17.43
N LYS A 54 14.67 -6.94 -16.18
CA LYS A 54 13.60 -7.85 -15.77
C LYS A 54 12.22 -7.20 -15.89
N PHE A 55 12.11 -5.95 -15.48
CA PHE A 55 10.86 -5.20 -15.58
C PHE A 55 10.44 -4.98 -17.04
N GLU A 56 11.35 -4.52 -17.91
CA GLU A 56 11.08 -4.30 -19.33
C GLU A 56 10.69 -5.59 -20.06
N LYS A 57 11.36 -6.70 -19.74
CA LYS A 57 10.99 -8.01 -20.28
C LYS A 57 9.57 -8.42 -19.90
N LEU A 58 9.14 -8.17 -18.66
CA LEU A 58 7.78 -8.45 -18.23
C LEU A 58 6.75 -7.54 -18.89
N ILE A 59 7.08 -6.26 -19.10
CA ILE A 59 6.23 -5.33 -19.86
C ILE A 59 5.99 -5.85 -21.28
N LEU A 60 7.02 -6.33 -21.98
CA LEU A 60 6.89 -6.90 -23.32
C LEU A 60 6.02 -8.17 -23.29
N GLN A 61 6.21 -9.07 -22.36
CA GLN A 61 5.37 -10.28 -22.22
C GLN A 61 3.90 -9.94 -21.91
N LEU A 62 3.64 -8.90 -21.11
CA LEU A 62 2.28 -8.41 -20.86
C LEU A 62 1.63 -7.85 -22.14
N ALA A 63 2.42 -7.15 -22.98
CA ALA A 63 1.94 -6.63 -24.25
C ALA A 63 1.68 -7.75 -25.26
N ASP A 64 2.56 -8.74 -25.37
CA ASP A 64 2.40 -9.90 -26.23
C ASP A 64 1.15 -10.72 -25.84
N ALA A 65 0.89 -10.83 -24.54
CA ALA A 65 -0.32 -11.45 -24.00
C ALA A 65 -1.57 -10.54 -24.09
N LYS A 66 -1.47 -9.33 -24.68
CA LYS A 66 -2.54 -8.34 -24.83
C LYS A 66 -3.17 -7.88 -23.49
N GLN A 67 -2.41 -7.97 -22.42
CA GLN A 67 -2.84 -7.48 -21.12
C GLN A 67 -2.65 -5.96 -20.98
N ILE A 68 -1.69 -5.40 -21.71
CA ILE A 68 -1.42 -3.97 -21.80
C ILE A 68 -1.25 -3.55 -23.26
N THR A 69 -1.36 -2.23 -23.52
CA THR A 69 -1.05 -1.64 -24.82
C THR A 69 0.23 -0.82 -24.70
N LEU A 70 1.12 -0.96 -25.71
CA LEU A 70 2.31 -0.11 -25.82
C LEU A 70 2.03 1.07 -26.73
N GLU A 71 2.50 2.25 -26.33
CA GLU A 71 2.53 3.46 -27.14
C GLU A 71 3.96 3.66 -27.66
N ASN A 72 4.14 3.73 -28.98
CA ASN A 72 5.47 3.81 -29.60
C ASN A 72 6.47 2.72 -29.11
N GLY A 73 5.96 1.52 -28.81
CA GLY A 73 6.77 0.40 -28.32
C GLY A 73 7.11 0.44 -26.83
N GLN A 74 6.56 1.37 -26.09
CA GLN A 74 6.78 1.51 -24.64
C GLN A 74 5.47 1.52 -23.86
N ALA A 75 5.50 1.05 -22.62
CA ALA A 75 4.37 1.22 -21.70
C ALA A 75 4.22 2.68 -21.32
N THR A 76 2.97 3.15 -21.21
CA THR A 76 2.70 4.48 -20.64
C THR A 76 3.22 4.53 -19.20
N GLY A 77 3.51 5.74 -18.71
CA GLY A 77 3.98 5.91 -17.33
C GLY A 77 3.02 5.32 -16.29
N ASP A 78 1.71 5.41 -16.52
CA ASP A 78 0.69 4.86 -15.59
C ASP A 78 0.70 3.33 -15.61
N VAL A 79 0.83 2.70 -16.77
CA VAL A 79 0.96 1.24 -16.89
C VAL A 79 2.24 0.77 -16.21
N ALA A 80 3.37 1.43 -16.46
CA ALA A 80 4.64 1.10 -15.83
C ALA A 80 4.56 1.17 -14.30
N ARG A 81 3.98 2.24 -13.76
CA ARG A 81 3.77 2.41 -12.30
C ARG A 81 2.85 1.35 -11.72
N SER A 82 1.78 1.00 -12.42
CA SER A 82 0.85 -0.05 -11.97
C SER A 82 1.53 -1.42 -11.89
N VAL A 83 2.33 -1.79 -12.89
CA VAL A 83 3.07 -3.06 -12.91
C VAL A 83 4.15 -3.07 -11.82
N LEU A 84 4.91 -1.97 -11.66
CA LEU A 84 5.88 -1.84 -10.56
C LEU A 84 5.22 -1.90 -9.19
N GLY A 85 4.02 -1.32 -9.03
CA GLY A 85 3.24 -1.42 -7.79
C GLY A 85 2.85 -2.86 -7.45
N ALA A 86 2.44 -3.66 -8.44
CA ALA A 86 2.17 -5.09 -8.25
C ALA A 86 3.44 -5.86 -7.86
N MET A 87 4.58 -5.57 -8.51
CA MET A 87 5.86 -6.19 -8.17
C MET A 87 6.35 -5.80 -6.77
N LEU A 88 6.16 -4.53 -6.38
CA LEU A 88 6.46 -4.05 -5.02
C LEU A 88 5.66 -4.82 -3.97
N ARG A 89 4.35 -5.00 -4.21
CA ARG A 89 3.52 -5.81 -3.33
C ARG A 89 4.03 -7.26 -3.24
N GLY A 90 4.41 -7.87 -4.37
CA GLY A 90 5.02 -9.20 -4.40
C GLY A 90 6.30 -9.30 -3.56
N LEU A 91 7.22 -8.31 -3.66
CA LEU A 91 8.40 -8.25 -2.80
C LEU A 91 8.03 -8.16 -1.32
N ALA A 92 7.05 -7.33 -0.96
CA ALA A 92 6.60 -7.18 0.41
C ALA A 92 5.95 -8.47 0.94
N THR A 93 5.11 -9.14 0.14
CA THR A 93 4.52 -10.44 0.48
C THR A 93 5.62 -11.47 0.76
N SER A 94 6.61 -11.58 -0.14
CA SER A 94 7.75 -12.50 0.02
C SER A 94 8.54 -12.23 1.30
N GLN A 95 8.77 -10.95 1.65
CA GLN A 95 9.47 -10.58 2.88
C GLN A 95 8.67 -10.97 4.13
N ILE A 96 7.35 -10.73 4.15
CA ILE A 96 6.49 -11.13 5.27
C ILE A 96 6.43 -12.66 5.40
N VAL A 97 6.23 -13.40 4.30
CA VAL A 97 6.24 -14.86 4.31
C VAL A 97 7.54 -15.41 4.92
N LYS A 98 8.69 -14.87 4.51
CA LYS A 98 10.01 -15.25 5.07
C LYS A 98 10.14 -14.87 6.55
N GLN A 99 9.71 -13.67 6.94
CA GLN A 99 9.78 -13.17 8.32
C GLN A 99 9.00 -14.07 9.28
N TYR A 100 7.86 -14.60 8.84
CA TYR A 100 7.02 -15.50 9.64
C TYR A 100 7.36 -16.98 9.47
N ASN A 101 8.48 -17.30 8.79
CA ASN A 101 8.97 -18.66 8.53
C ASN A 101 7.96 -19.56 7.84
N GLU A 102 7.05 -18.97 7.07
CA GLU A 102 6.14 -19.71 6.22
C GLU A 102 6.82 -20.12 4.90
N VAL A 103 6.48 -21.29 4.39
CA VAL A 103 7.09 -21.84 3.17
C VAL A 103 5.99 -22.37 2.25
N ALA A 104 6.06 -22.00 0.98
CA ALA A 104 5.22 -22.58 -0.06
C ALA A 104 5.61 -24.04 -0.31
N THR A 105 4.66 -24.95 -0.13
CA THR A 105 4.82 -26.37 -0.43
C THR A 105 4.62 -26.64 -1.92
N GLN A 106 5.03 -27.84 -2.39
CA GLN A 106 4.72 -28.24 -3.76
C GLN A 106 3.21 -28.33 -3.99
N ALA A 107 2.44 -28.80 -3.01
CA ALA A 107 0.99 -28.86 -3.09
C ALA A 107 0.34 -27.46 -3.26
N ASP A 108 0.91 -26.43 -2.65
CA ASP A 108 0.44 -25.03 -2.83
C ASP A 108 0.65 -24.56 -4.27
N LYS A 109 1.83 -24.83 -4.82
CA LYS A 109 2.16 -24.49 -6.21
C LYS A 109 1.27 -25.23 -7.21
N ASP A 110 1.04 -26.51 -6.98
CA ASP A 110 0.19 -27.34 -7.83
C ASP A 110 -1.27 -26.85 -7.78
N ALA A 111 -1.77 -26.49 -6.61
CA ALA A 111 -3.13 -25.96 -6.45
C ALA A 111 -3.30 -24.62 -7.17
N VAL A 112 -2.35 -23.71 -7.01
CA VAL A 112 -2.37 -22.41 -7.71
C VAL A 112 -2.23 -22.59 -9.20
N LEU A 113 -1.33 -23.47 -9.67
CA LEU A 113 -1.17 -23.76 -11.10
C LEU A 113 -2.45 -24.31 -11.72
N ALA A 114 -3.10 -25.27 -11.03
CA ALA A 114 -4.37 -25.84 -11.51
C ALA A 114 -5.45 -24.76 -11.65
N GLN A 115 -5.55 -23.86 -10.67
CA GLN A 115 -6.49 -22.74 -10.73
C GLN A 115 -6.18 -21.77 -11.88
N MET A 116 -4.89 -21.47 -12.12
CA MET A 116 -4.48 -20.56 -13.19
C MET A 116 -4.72 -21.17 -14.58
N GLN A 117 -4.61 -22.49 -14.73
CA GLN A 117 -4.88 -23.20 -15.96
C GLN A 117 -6.38 -23.23 -16.35
N GLU A 118 -7.29 -22.83 -15.44
CA GLU A 118 -8.70 -22.61 -15.77
C GLU A 118 -8.91 -21.35 -16.65
N ASP A 119 -7.97 -20.40 -16.64
CA ASP A 119 -8.00 -19.25 -17.55
C ASP A 119 -7.44 -19.66 -18.93
N PRO A 120 -8.26 -19.62 -20.00
CA PRO A 120 -7.83 -20.00 -21.35
C PRO A 120 -6.68 -19.11 -21.88
N ASN A 121 -6.43 -17.94 -21.29
CA ASN A 121 -5.34 -17.07 -21.70
C ASN A 121 -4.01 -17.40 -21.00
N PHE A 122 -4.04 -18.24 -19.96
CA PHE A 122 -2.83 -18.57 -19.21
C PHE A 122 -1.74 -19.18 -20.08
N ASP A 123 -2.11 -20.07 -21.01
CA ASP A 123 -1.15 -20.73 -21.89
C ASP A 123 -0.46 -19.78 -22.87
N ALA A 124 -1.10 -18.67 -23.20
CA ALA A 124 -0.54 -17.63 -24.09
C ALA A 124 0.47 -16.70 -23.37
N LEU A 125 0.58 -16.76 -22.04
CA LEU A 125 1.54 -15.94 -21.30
C LEU A 125 2.98 -16.40 -21.54
N GLY A 126 3.91 -15.46 -21.59
CA GLY A 126 5.34 -15.75 -21.63
C GLY A 126 5.85 -16.44 -20.34
N PRO A 127 6.97 -17.17 -20.41
CA PRO A 127 7.44 -18.00 -19.29
C PRO A 127 7.72 -17.17 -18.01
N ASP A 128 8.42 -16.03 -18.12
CA ASP A 128 8.73 -15.24 -16.93
C ASP A 128 7.48 -14.63 -16.29
N LEU A 129 6.46 -14.31 -17.11
CA LEU A 129 5.19 -13.81 -16.61
C LEU A 129 4.40 -14.93 -15.92
N LYS A 130 4.39 -16.16 -16.47
CA LYS A 130 3.81 -17.32 -15.80
C LYS A 130 4.46 -17.59 -14.45
N ASP A 131 5.79 -17.61 -14.42
CA ASP A 131 6.56 -17.84 -13.18
C ASP A 131 6.27 -16.76 -12.13
N LEU A 132 6.24 -15.49 -12.55
CA LEU A 132 5.92 -14.38 -11.65
C LEU A 132 4.52 -14.51 -11.06
N ILE A 133 3.51 -14.73 -11.91
CA ILE A 133 2.12 -14.82 -11.47
C ILE A 133 1.93 -16.07 -10.58
N LEU A 134 2.52 -17.21 -10.93
CA LEU A 134 2.49 -18.41 -10.10
C LEU A 134 3.13 -18.17 -8.74
N SER A 135 4.31 -17.54 -8.70
CA SER A 135 5.00 -17.19 -7.45
C SER A 135 4.14 -16.28 -6.58
N MET A 136 3.63 -15.18 -7.15
CA MET A 136 2.83 -14.19 -6.39
C MET A 136 1.55 -14.82 -5.82
N ASN A 137 0.80 -15.59 -6.62
CA ASN A 137 -0.42 -16.24 -6.13
C ASN A 137 -0.12 -17.33 -5.09
N THR A 138 0.99 -18.05 -5.24
CA THR A 138 1.43 -19.03 -4.24
C THR A 138 1.81 -18.36 -2.92
N GLU A 139 2.52 -17.23 -2.98
CA GLU A 139 2.88 -16.46 -1.80
C GLU A 139 1.66 -15.82 -1.13
N ASP A 140 0.66 -15.35 -1.90
CA ASP A 140 -0.62 -14.85 -1.35
C ASP A 140 -1.40 -15.98 -0.66
N LEU A 141 -1.38 -17.22 -1.18
CA LEU A 141 -1.97 -18.39 -0.53
C LEU A 141 -1.29 -18.70 0.81
N VAL A 142 0.05 -18.63 0.84
CA VAL A 142 0.84 -18.85 2.05
C VAL A 142 0.64 -17.72 3.05
N LEU A 143 0.59 -16.48 2.58
CA LEU A 143 0.32 -15.29 3.38
C LEU A 143 -0.98 -15.41 4.20
N ALA A 144 -2.00 -16.05 3.62
CA ALA A 144 -3.29 -16.27 4.30
C ALA A 144 -3.20 -17.20 5.52
N ARG A 145 -2.10 -17.96 5.69
CA ARG A 145 -1.85 -18.83 6.85
C ARG A 145 -1.19 -18.11 8.01
N ILE A 146 -0.59 -16.95 7.77
CA ILE A 146 0.11 -16.17 8.79
C ILE A 146 -0.89 -15.78 9.88
N LYS A 147 -0.55 -16.09 11.10
CA LYS A 147 -1.34 -15.73 12.28
C LYS A 147 -0.94 -14.36 12.79
N ALA A 148 -1.83 -13.72 13.52
CA ALA A 148 -1.51 -12.48 14.20
C ALA A 148 -0.27 -12.67 15.10
N PRO A 149 0.64 -11.69 15.16
CA PRO A 149 1.77 -11.71 16.08
C PRO A 149 1.28 -11.85 17.55
N ALA A 150 2.15 -12.34 18.42
CA ALA A 150 1.82 -12.41 19.84
C ALA A 150 1.59 -11.00 20.40
N GLU A 151 0.72 -10.87 21.40
CA GLU A 151 0.33 -9.56 21.97
C GLU A 151 1.53 -8.68 22.36
N LYS A 152 2.56 -9.28 22.97
CA LYS A 152 3.80 -8.56 23.31
C LYS A 152 4.52 -8.02 22.07
N GLU A 153 4.50 -8.75 20.97
CA GLU A 153 5.09 -8.34 19.71
C GLU A 153 4.26 -7.23 19.07
N VAL A 154 2.92 -7.38 19.05
CA VAL A 154 1.98 -6.35 18.60
C VAL A 154 2.22 -5.03 19.34
N ALA A 155 2.33 -5.09 20.67
CA ALA A 155 2.62 -3.92 21.52
C ALA A 155 3.94 -3.26 21.11
N ALA A 156 5.01 -4.04 20.95
CA ALA A 156 6.33 -3.52 20.57
C ALA A 156 6.33 -2.91 19.14
N MET A 157 5.66 -3.56 18.19
CA MET A 157 5.51 -3.03 16.82
C MET A 157 4.73 -1.72 16.83
N TYR A 158 3.62 -1.66 17.57
CA TYR A 158 2.80 -0.47 17.66
C TYR A 158 3.55 0.72 18.27
N GLU A 159 4.26 0.51 19.36
CA GLU A 159 5.04 1.56 20.04
C GLU A 159 6.18 2.10 19.15
N ASN A 160 6.80 1.27 18.32
CA ASN A 160 7.87 1.68 17.44
C ASN A 160 7.35 2.40 16.17
N ALA A 161 6.34 1.83 15.52
CA ALA A 161 5.75 2.33 14.29
C ALA A 161 4.31 1.81 14.16
N PRO A 162 3.29 2.53 14.62
CA PRO A 162 1.90 2.07 14.63
C PRO A 162 1.44 1.49 13.28
N ALA A 163 1.80 2.16 12.19
CA ALA A 163 1.45 1.77 10.83
C ALA A 163 2.03 0.40 10.41
N SER A 164 3.10 -0.08 11.06
CA SER A 164 3.75 -1.37 10.72
C SER A 164 2.82 -2.57 10.85
N LEU A 165 1.77 -2.45 11.65
CA LEU A 165 0.72 -3.46 11.81
C LEU A 165 -0.36 -3.42 10.71
N GLY A 166 -0.27 -2.50 9.75
CA GLY A 166 -1.28 -2.34 8.70
C GLY A 166 -2.62 -1.84 9.20
N ALA A 167 -2.65 -1.21 10.37
CA ALA A 167 -3.81 -0.58 10.99
C ALA A 167 -3.44 0.78 11.58
N MET A 168 -4.42 1.65 11.67
CA MET A 168 -4.29 2.98 12.27
C MET A 168 -5.38 3.16 13.33
N CYS A 169 -4.97 3.54 14.54
CA CYS A 169 -5.85 3.83 15.67
C CYS A 169 -5.66 5.29 16.06
N VAL A 170 -6.30 6.18 15.34
CA VAL A 170 -6.05 7.62 15.37
C VAL A 170 -7.27 8.38 15.85
N GLN A 171 -7.04 9.45 16.59
CA GLN A 171 -8.02 10.53 16.78
C GLN A 171 -7.44 11.84 16.26
N HIS A 172 -8.30 12.73 15.80
CA HIS A 172 -7.87 14.00 15.22
C HIS A 172 -8.83 15.16 15.55
N ILE A 173 -8.30 16.38 15.41
CA ILE A 173 -9.05 17.63 15.50
C ILE A 173 -8.83 18.36 14.19
N LEU A 174 -9.89 18.56 13.40
CA LEU A 174 -9.85 19.29 12.13
C LEU A 174 -10.29 20.74 12.34
N VAL A 175 -9.46 21.67 11.89
CA VAL A 175 -9.75 23.11 11.94
C VAL A 175 -9.47 23.78 10.60
N LYS A 176 -10.05 24.96 10.35
CA LYS A 176 -9.82 25.67 9.07
C LYS A 176 -8.46 26.35 8.99
N GLU A 177 -7.98 26.90 10.10
CA GLU A 177 -6.82 27.76 10.14
C GLU A 177 -5.65 27.09 10.87
N SER A 178 -4.43 27.18 10.31
CA SER A 178 -3.21 26.67 10.93
C SER A 178 -2.99 27.24 12.33
N ALA A 179 -3.21 28.52 12.53
CA ALA A 179 -3.05 29.15 13.84
C ALA A 179 -3.99 28.58 14.93
N THR A 180 -5.17 28.08 14.52
CA THR A 180 -6.08 27.38 15.45
C THR A 180 -5.53 25.99 15.78
N ALA A 181 -4.98 25.26 14.78
CA ALA A 181 -4.33 23.97 15.02
C ALA A 181 -3.12 24.12 15.95
N ASP A 182 -2.28 25.14 15.74
CA ASP A 182 -1.14 25.46 16.63
C ASP A 182 -1.59 25.72 18.07
N LYS A 183 -2.69 26.47 18.24
CA LYS A 183 -3.29 26.71 19.56
C LYS A 183 -3.76 25.42 20.22
N VAL A 184 -4.46 24.56 19.48
CA VAL A 184 -4.94 23.27 19.98
C VAL A 184 -3.76 22.38 20.37
N LEU A 185 -2.74 22.28 19.52
CA LEU A 185 -1.53 21.51 19.79
C LEU A 185 -0.83 22.02 21.08
N LYS A 186 -0.73 23.33 21.26
CA LYS A 186 -0.18 23.91 22.48
C LYS A 186 -1.00 23.49 23.71
N LEU A 187 -2.33 23.62 23.66
CA LEU A 187 -3.20 23.22 24.77
C LEU A 187 -3.06 21.74 25.12
N LEU A 188 -2.94 20.86 24.12
CA LEU A 188 -2.68 19.42 24.31
C LEU A 188 -1.33 19.17 24.98
N ASN A 189 -0.27 19.85 24.55
CA ASN A 189 1.06 19.75 25.15
C ASN A 189 1.11 20.29 26.59
N GLU A 190 0.18 21.16 26.97
CA GLU A 190 -0.02 21.65 28.34
C GLU A 190 -0.90 20.71 29.19
N GLY A 191 -1.29 19.54 28.65
CA GLY A 191 -2.07 18.51 29.34
C GLY A 191 -3.59 18.63 29.15
N GLY A 192 -4.03 19.37 28.12
CA GLY A 192 -5.44 19.47 27.75
C GLY A 192 -6.02 18.11 27.34
N ASP A 193 -7.30 17.90 27.67
CA ASP A 193 -8.03 16.69 27.29
C ASP A 193 -8.40 16.73 25.77
N PHE A 194 -7.98 15.70 25.05
CA PHE A 194 -8.14 15.66 23.60
C PHE A 194 -9.62 15.66 23.18
N LYS A 195 -10.47 14.89 23.87
CA LYS A 195 -11.89 14.80 23.56
C LYS A 195 -12.61 16.15 23.79
N LYS A 196 -12.28 16.83 24.88
CA LYS A 196 -12.83 18.16 25.17
C LYS A 196 -12.43 19.17 24.09
N LEU A 197 -11.14 19.17 23.71
CA LEU A 197 -10.63 20.07 22.67
C LEU A 197 -11.19 19.71 21.29
N ALA A 198 -11.43 18.43 20.99
CA ALA A 198 -12.12 18.01 19.77
C ALA A 198 -13.54 18.59 19.71
N GLY A 199 -14.29 18.54 20.81
CA GLY A 199 -15.62 19.12 20.87
C GLY A 199 -15.66 20.66 20.80
N GLU A 200 -14.59 21.35 21.26
CA GLU A 200 -14.51 22.80 21.27
C GLU A 200 -14.01 23.39 19.93
N TYR A 201 -13.04 22.71 19.27
CA TYR A 201 -12.33 23.29 18.13
C TYR A 201 -12.60 22.59 16.81
N SER A 202 -12.93 21.28 16.81
CA SER A 202 -13.08 20.55 15.56
C SER A 202 -14.32 21.01 14.79
N ILE A 203 -14.15 21.17 13.49
CA ILE A 203 -15.26 21.45 12.56
C ILE A 203 -15.95 20.16 12.07
N GLU A 204 -15.47 18.99 12.48
CA GLU A 204 -16.13 17.75 12.13
C GLU A 204 -17.41 17.53 12.94
N PRO A 205 -18.48 17.01 12.30
CA PRO A 205 -19.69 16.64 13.01
C PRO A 205 -19.39 15.61 14.10
N ASN A 206 -20.01 15.75 15.28
CA ASN A 206 -19.93 14.82 16.41
C ASN A 206 -18.53 14.65 17.03
N ALA A 207 -17.56 15.53 16.73
CA ALA A 207 -16.22 15.46 17.31
C ALA A 207 -16.24 15.51 18.86
N GLY A 208 -17.20 16.20 19.46
CA GLY A 208 -17.38 16.23 20.92
C GLY A 208 -17.87 14.89 21.50
N GLU A 209 -18.63 14.11 20.74
CA GLU A 209 -19.13 12.79 21.14
C GLU A 209 -18.06 11.73 20.96
N THR A 210 -17.45 11.69 19.79
CA THR A 210 -16.42 10.69 19.40
C THR A 210 -15.04 10.99 20.01
N GLY A 211 -14.78 12.23 20.42
CA GLY A 211 -13.44 12.69 20.80
C GLY A 211 -12.48 12.78 19.61
N GLY A 212 -13.02 12.83 18.36
CA GLY A 212 -12.23 12.81 17.14
C GLY A 212 -11.65 11.43 16.78
N VAL A 213 -12.11 10.35 17.42
CA VAL A 213 -11.67 8.99 17.11
C VAL A 213 -12.14 8.58 15.73
N LEU A 214 -11.22 8.07 14.92
CA LEU A 214 -11.50 7.44 13.64
C LEU A 214 -11.62 5.94 13.82
N GLY A 215 -12.83 5.45 13.66
CA GLY A 215 -13.15 4.04 13.87
C GLY A 215 -14.29 3.58 12.98
N SER A 216 -14.69 2.33 13.18
CA SER A 216 -15.83 1.71 12.52
C SER A 216 -16.78 1.12 13.58
N ALA A 217 -17.84 0.45 13.11
CA ALA A 217 -18.71 -0.33 14.00
C ALA A 217 -17.95 -1.46 14.74
N ASP A 218 -16.81 -1.89 14.19
CA ASP A 218 -15.97 -2.97 14.74
C ASP A 218 -14.94 -2.48 15.77
N GLY A 219 -14.80 -1.17 15.97
CA GLY A 219 -13.86 -0.60 16.95
C GLY A 219 -13.18 0.69 16.52
N ASP A 220 -12.26 1.13 17.36
CA ASP A 220 -11.58 2.42 17.31
C ASP A 220 -10.31 2.42 16.41
N CYS A 221 -10.13 1.40 15.60
CA CYS A 221 -9.04 1.29 14.63
C CYS A 221 -9.61 0.99 13.24
N LEU A 222 -8.92 1.47 12.21
CA LEU A 222 -9.22 1.17 10.81
C LEU A 222 -8.02 0.50 10.15
N LEU A 223 -8.24 -0.24 9.09
CA LEU A 223 -7.17 -0.76 8.25
C LEU A 223 -6.39 0.41 7.63
N LEU A 224 -5.08 0.29 7.54
CA LEU A 224 -4.25 1.29 6.86
C LEU A 224 -4.64 1.42 5.39
N SER A 225 -5.04 0.31 4.74
CA SER A 225 -5.56 0.34 3.37
C SER A 225 -6.80 1.22 3.21
N ASP A 226 -7.64 1.35 4.26
CA ASP A 226 -8.81 2.23 4.22
C ASP A 226 -8.38 3.71 4.27
N TYR A 227 -7.37 4.03 5.08
CA TYR A 227 -6.77 5.37 5.07
C TYR A 227 -6.21 5.72 3.69
N GLN A 228 -5.44 4.82 3.10
CA GLN A 228 -4.81 5.01 1.79
C GLN A 228 -5.81 5.13 0.64
N ALA A 229 -7.00 4.54 0.79
CA ALA A 229 -8.04 4.54 -0.25
C ALA A 229 -9.08 5.67 -0.10
N GLN A 230 -9.38 6.10 1.12
CA GLN A 230 -10.56 6.91 1.42
C GLN A 230 -10.25 8.28 2.04
N PHE A 231 -9.08 8.42 2.69
CA PHE A 231 -8.71 9.67 3.34
C PHE A 231 -7.81 10.53 2.43
N ASP A 232 -7.74 11.82 2.75
CA ASP A 232 -6.82 12.75 2.09
C ASP A 232 -5.36 12.29 2.29
N ALA A 233 -4.57 12.30 1.21
CA ALA A 233 -3.18 11.83 1.25
C ALA A 233 -2.31 12.63 2.23
N GLY A 234 -2.54 13.95 2.36
CA GLY A 234 -1.84 14.79 3.33
C GLY A 234 -2.16 14.39 4.76
N PHE A 235 -3.46 14.13 5.06
CA PHE A 235 -3.87 13.61 6.36
C PHE A 235 -3.23 12.23 6.64
N THR A 236 -3.31 11.30 5.69
CA THR A 236 -2.74 9.95 5.84
C THR A 236 -1.22 10.01 6.03
N ALA A 237 -0.51 10.87 5.29
CA ALA A 237 0.93 11.07 5.47
C ALA A 237 1.27 11.56 6.90
N GLY A 238 0.50 12.51 7.43
CA GLY A 238 0.66 12.98 8.80
C GLY A 238 0.35 11.90 9.85
N ALA A 239 -0.69 11.10 9.61
CA ALA A 239 -1.07 9.99 10.49
C ALA A 239 0.00 8.88 10.54
N LEU A 240 0.65 8.56 9.41
CA LEU A 240 1.74 7.60 9.33
C LEU A 240 2.96 7.99 10.18
N LEU A 241 3.16 9.28 10.41
CA LEU A 241 4.27 9.82 11.22
C LEU A 241 3.92 9.99 12.70
N ALA A 242 2.64 9.81 13.07
CA ALA A 242 2.17 10.01 14.44
C ALA A 242 2.75 8.95 15.38
N LYS A 243 3.16 9.40 16.56
CA LYS A 243 3.67 8.53 17.63
C LYS A 243 2.59 8.27 18.68
N PRO A 244 2.52 7.05 19.25
CA PRO A 244 1.53 6.73 20.28
C PRO A 244 1.57 7.71 21.45
N GLY A 245 0.41 8.24 21.81
CA GLY A 245 0.27 9.16 22.94
C GLY A 245 0.83 10.56 22.75
N VAL A 246 1.38 10.90 21.57
CA VAL A 246 2.01 12.21 21.31
C VAL A 246 1.20 12.97 20.25
N PRO A 247 0.50 14.06 20.61
CA PRO A 247 -0.18 14.92 19.64
C PRO A 247 0.81 15.50 18.63
N SER A 248 0.44 15.53 17.37
CA SER A 248 1.27 16.03 16.26
C SER A 248 0.47 16.91 15.30
N GLY A 249 1.15 17.77 14.57
CA GLY A 249 0.56 18.70 13.60
C GLY A 249 1.19 20.08 13.71
N PRO A 250 0.62 21.09 13.03
CA PRO A 250 -0.54 21.03 12.12
C PRO A 250 -0.26 20.26 10.84
N VAL A 251 -1.09 19.26 10.54
CA VAL A 251 -1.03 18.51 9.29
C VAL A 251 -2.04 19.11 8.30
N LYS A 252 -1.56 19.54 7.13
CA LYS A 252 -2.43 20.13 6.09
C LYS A 252 -3.07 19.05 5.24
N SER A 253 -4.37 19.21 4.97
CA SER A 253 -5.14 18.45 4.00
C SER A 253 -5.97 19.38 3.10
N SER A 254 -6.72 18.79 2.15
CA SER A 254 -7.72 19.53 1.36
C SER A 254 -8.89 20.08 2.20
N PHE A 255 -9.11 19.54 3.40
CA PHE A 255 -10.21 19.93 4.31
C PHE A 255 -9.82 21.05 5.29
N GLY A 256 -8.53 21.21 5.58
CA GLY A 256 -8.00 22.16 6.55
C GLY A 256 -6.72 21.69 7.19
N TYR A 257 -6.60 21.90 8.50
CA TYR A 257 -5.44 21.51 9.30
C TYR A 257 -5.88 20.57 10.42
N HIS A 258 -5.10 19.51 10.61
CA HIS A 258 -5.38 18.49 11.59
C HIS A 258 -4.34 18.52 12.71
N VAL A 259 -4.80 18.35 13.94
CA VAL A 259 -3.97 17.87 15.05
C VAL A 259 -4.29 16.39 15.21
N ILE A 260 -3.27 15.53 15.13
CA ILE A 260 -3.41 14.09 15.06
C ILE A 260 -2.78 13.45 16.29
N LEU A 261 -3.43 12.43 16.85
CA LEU A 261 -2.92 11.61 17.92
C LEU A 261 -3.07 10.13 17.56
N ALA A 262 -1.96 9.40 17.39
CA ALA A 262 -2.00 7.95 17.45
C ALA A 262 -2.28 7.56 18.90
N ARG A 263 -3.35 6.81 19.13
CA ARG A 263 -3.82 6.51 20.49
C ARG A 263 -2.83 5.60 21.22
N PRO A 264 -2.65 5.70 22.55
CA PRO A 264 -1.82 4.79 23.30
C PRO A 264 -2.25 3.33 23.11
N TYR A 265 -1.29 2.39 23.07
CA TYR A 265 -1.60 0.96 22.87
C TYR A 265 -2.61 0.42 23.88
N ALA A 266 -2.51 0.83 25.15
CA ALA A 266 -3.43 0.41 26.20
C ALA A 266 -4.91 0.71 25.89
N ASP A 267 -5.18 1.79 25.15
CA ASP A 267 -6.55 2.22 24.85
C ASP A 267 -7.15 1.50 23.64
N ILE A 268 -6.31 0.84 22.82
CA ILE A 268 -6.72 0.29 21.51
C ILE A 268 -6.50 -1.22 21.38
N THR A 269 -5.97 -1.86 22.40
CA THR A 269 -5.57 -3.28 22.37
C THR A 269 -6.67 -4.19 21.85
N LEU A 270 -7.90 -4.04 22.30
CA LEU A 270 -9.03 -4.88 21.86
C LEU A 270 -9.39 -4.64 20.39
N SER A 271 -9.49 -3.37 19.99
CA SER A 271 -9.83 -3.00 18.59
C SER A 271 -8.74 -3.44 17.61
N LEU A 272 -7.46 -3.22 17.97
CA LEU A 272 -6.34 -3.61 17.12
C LEU A 272 -6.23 -5.13 16.96
N ASN A 273 -6.34 -5.89 18.09
CA ASN A 273 -6.30 -7.34 18.06
C ASN A 273 -7.49 -7.93 17.25
N ALA A 274 -8.68 -7.33 17.34
CA ALA A 274 -9.84 -7.75 16.55
C ALA A 274 -9.62 -7.56 15.03
N LEU A 275 -8.93 -6.49 14.62
CA LEU A 275 -8.54 -6.30 13.21
C LEU A 275 -7.48 -7.31 12.78
N LEU A 276 -6.41 -7.47 13.57
CA LEU A 276 -5.32 -8.40 13.28
C LEU A 276 -5.78 -9.86 13.20
N ALA A 277 -6.85 -10.23 13.90
CA ALA A 277 -7.40 -11.58 13.83
C ALA A 277 -8.05 -11.93 12.48
N LYS A 278 -8.41 -10.92 11.67
CA LYS A 278 -9.13 -11.13 10.39
C LYS A 278 -8.17 -11.52 9.26
N THR A 279 -7.17 -10.69 8.97
CA THR A 279 -6.26 -10.86 7.84
C THR A 279 -4.83 -10.43 8.18
N PRO A 280 -4.18 -11.05 9.16
CA PRO A 280 -2.91 -10.55 9.70
C PRO A 280 -1.82 -10.46 8.64
N GLY A 281 -1.65 -11.46 7.78
CA GLY A 281 -0.63 -11.44 6.74
C GLY A 281 -0.78 -10.25 5.78
N GLN A 282 -2.00 -10.00 5.31
CA GLN A 282 -2.28 -8.88 4.41
C GLN A 282 -2.04 -7.52 5.09
N MET A 283 -2.45 -7.40 6.35
CA MET A 283 -2.21 -6.18 7.13
C MET A 283 -0.72 -5.92 7.29
N LEU A 284 0.06 -6.95 7.63
CA LEU A 284 1.52 -6.84 7.78
C LEU A 284 2.22 -6.45 6.48
N VAL A 285 1.77 -6.92 5.31
CA VAL A 285 2.28 -6.49 4.00
C VAL A 285 2.07 -4.98 3.79
N VAL A 286 0.85 -4.48 4.06
CA VAL A 286 0.55 -3.05 3.94
C VAL A 286 1.37 -2.23 4.94
N GLY A 287 1.51 -2.72 6.17
CA GLY A 287 2.32 -2.09 7.21
C GLY A 287 3.81 -2.06 6.86
N LEU A 288 4.35 -3.15 6.31
CA LEU A 288 5.73 -3.20 5.84
C LEU A 288 5.98 -2.14 4.77
N LEU A 289 5.11 -2.04 3.76
CA LEU A 289 5.24 -1.04 2.69
C LEU A 289 5.20 0.39 3.24
N ALA A 290 4.32 0.67 4.19
CA ALA A 290 4.16 2.00 4.77
C ALA A 290 5.35 2.46 5.62
N THR A 291 6.15 1.51 6.15
CA THR A 291 7.23 1.79 7.09
C THR A 291 8.63 1.44 6.58
N SER A 292 8.72 0.93 5.35
CA SER A 292 9.98 0.51 4.73
C SER A 292 10.57 1.55 3.79
N THR A 293 11.85 1.39 3.50
CA THR A 293 12.51 2.14 2.43
C THR A 293 12.20 1.49 1.08
N VAL A 294 11.41 2.18 0.27
CA VAL A 294 11.12 1.82 -1.11
C VAL A 294 11.88 2.76 -2.04
N THR A 295 12.68 2.21 -2.95
CA THR A 295 13.34 2.98 -4.01
C THR A 295 12.71 2.61 -5.35
N VAL A 296 12.36 3.62 -6.14
CA VAL A 296 11.82 3.47 -7.49
C VAL A 296 12.78 4.17 -8.46
N GLY A 297 13.07 3.56 -9.60
CA GLY A 297 13.86 4.20 -10.65
C GLY A 297 13.24 5.56 -11.02
N SER A 298 14.05 6.62 -11.02
CA SER A 298 13.57 8.00 -11.16
C SER A 298 12.75 8.27 -12.44
N GLN A 299 12.95 7.45 -13.49
CA GLN A 299 12.15 7.52 -14.72
C GLN A 299 10.70 7.05 -14.54
N TYR A 300 10.39 6.30 -13.48
CA TYR A 300 9.05 5.79 -13.20
C TYR A 300 8.31 6.61 -12.15
N GLY A 301 9.02 7.32 -11.27
CA GLY A 301 8.43 8.13 -10.20
C GLY A 301 8.97 7.80 -8.82
N HIS A 302 8.12 7.87 -7.81
CA HIS A 302 8.46 7.52 -6.42
C HIS A 302 7.28 6.80 -5.73
N PHE A 303 7.57 6.07 -4.68
CA PHE A 303 6.54 5.42 -3.86
C PHE A 303 5.96 6.42 -2.86
N ASP A 304 4.65 6.54 -2.85
CA ASP A 304 3.90 7.33 -1.88
C ASP A 304 3.20 6.39 -0.87
N ALA A 305 3.71 6.34 0.34
CA ALA A 305 3.17 5.51 1.41
C ALA A 305 1.75 5.92 1.84
N ALA A 306 1.40 7.20 1.68
CA ALA A 306 0.07 7.71 2.04
C ALA A 306 -1.04 7.20 1.12
N THR A 307 -0.71 6.84 -0.11
CA THR A 307 -1.66 6.29 -1.09
C THR A 307 -1.35 4.84 -1.45
N ASN A 308 -0.23 4.29 -0.96
CA ASN A 308 0.31 2.96 -1.30
C ASN A 308 0.48 2.77 -2.82
N LYS A 309 0.94 3.80 -3.49
CA LYS A 309 1.11 3.80 -4.96
C LYS A 309 2.47 4.32 -5.37
N ILE A 310 2.91 3.90 -6.55
CA ILE A 310 3.99 4.59 -7.24
C ILE A 310 3.36 5.74 -8.04
N VAL A 311 3.80 6.96 -7.79
CA VAL A 311 3.29 8.19 -8.41
C VAL A 311 4.37 8.86 -9.24
N ALA A 312 3.97 9.68 -10.21
CA ALA A 312 4.91 10.46 -11.01
C ALA A 312 5.67 11.49 -10.14
N ASN A 313 6.87 11.87 -10.60
CA ASN A 313 7.65 12.96 -9.99
C ASN A 313 7.06 14.32 -10.33
#